data_3df65848942c88c0c04cc74fdf844819
#
_entry.id   3df65848942c88c0c04cc74fdf844819
#
_cell.length_a   1.000
_cell.length_b   1.000
_cell.length_c   1.000
_cell.angle_alpha   90.00
_cell.angle_beta   90.00
_cell.angle_gamma   90.00
#
_symmetry.space_group_name_H-M   'P 1'
#
loop_
_entity.id
_entity.type
_entity.pdbx_description
1 polymer ?
#
loop_
_entity_poly.entity_id
_entity_poly.type
_entity_poly.pdbx_seq_one_letter_code
_entity_poly.pdbx_strand_id
1 'polypeptide(L)'
;MEITMIPYDPLPPGLFVWMDLEYTTTDVDTARILEVAAIITNRQLEQIDEPFSSTCKPDDFSGHSMPKSVVDMHTRNGLLDDVFVSKYNEAALELRVKTCRRMIFFYL
;
A
#
# COMPACT_ATOMS: atom_id res chain seq x y z
N MET A 1 -2.08 -8.12 5.42
CA MET A 1 -3.17 -7.63 4.55
C MET A 1 -3.14 -8.39 3.25
N GLU A 2 -4.25 -8.96 2.87
CA GLU A 2 -4.40 -9.65 1.61
C GLU A 2 -5.32 -8.84 0.69
N ILE A 3 -4.88 -8.61 -0.53
CA ILE A 3 -5.64 -7.87 -1.52
C ILE A 3 -6.02 -8.84 -2.63
N THR A 4 -7.32 -9.10 -2.79
CA THR A 4 -7.84 -10.03 -3.77
C THR A 4 -8.65 -9.30 -4.81
N MET A 5 -8.30 -9.44 -6.06
CA MET A 5 -9.09 -8.88 -7.16
C MET A 5 -10.38 -9.67 -7.35
N ILE A 6 -11.45 -8.97 -7.63
CA ILE A 6 -12.73 -9.56 -8.00
C ILE A 6 -12.58 -10.11 -9.42
N PRO A 7 -12.85 -11.40 -9.66
CA PRO A 7 -12.61 -12.02 -10.96
C PRO A 7 -13.75 -11.78 -11.96
N TYR A 8 -14.38 -10.61 -11.95
CA TYR A 8 -15.39 -10.25 -12.92
C TYR A 8 -15.40 -8.74 -13.12
N ASP A 9 -15.97 -8.32 -14.15
CA ASP A 9 -16.04 -7.02 -14.74
C ASP A 9 -16.22 -5.82 -13.79
N PRO A 10 -15.18 -5.32 -13.17
CA PRO A 10 -15.34 -4.20 -12.26
C PRO A 10 -14.95 -2.87 -12.86
N LEU A 11 -14.04 -2.86 -13.84
CA LEU A 11 -13.50 -1.61 -14.35
C LEU A 11 -14.02 -1.31 -15.75
N PRO A 12 -14.27 -0.04 -16.04
CA PRO A 12 -14.46 0.38 -17.42
C PRO A 12 -13.24 0.00 -18.26
N PRO A 13 -13.43 -0.41 -19.53
CA PRO A 13 -12.34 -0.72 -20.42
C PRO A 13 -11.31 0.41 -20.51
N GLY A 14 -10.04 0.07 -20.48
CA GLY A 14 -8.97 1.04 -20.67
C GLY A 14 -8.49 1.72 -19.40
N LEU A 15 -8.90 1.27 -18.23
CA LEU A 15 -8.36 1.77 -16.98
C LEU A 15 -7.33 0.81 -16.39
N PHE A 16 -6.28 1.38 -15.79
CA PHE A 16 -5.26 0.64 -15.07
C PHE A 16 -5.11 1.17 -13.66
N VAL A 17 -4.90 0.27 -12.71
CA VAL A 17 -4.48 0.65 -11.36
C VAL A 17 -3.03 0.26 -11.19
N TRP A 18 -2.23 1.24 -10.82
CA TRP A 18 -0.81 1.06 -10.52
C TRP A 18 -0.66 1.12 -9.01
N MET A 19 -0.10 0.07 -8.45
CA MET A 19 0.01 -0.04 -7.00
C MET A 19 1.44 -0.34 -6.62
N ASP A 20 1.93 0.37 -5.61
CA ASP A 20 3.26 0.18 -5.04
C ASP A 20 3.13 -0.05 -3.55
N LEU A 21 3.93 -0.96 -3.03
CA LEU A 21 3.91 -1.36 -1.63
C LEU A 21 5.33 -1.32 -1.07
N GLU A 22 5.45 -0.78 0.14
CA GLU A 22 6.71 -0.85 0.88
C GLU A 22 6.56 -1.82 2.04
N TYR A 23 7.59 -2.61 2.29
CA TYR A 23 7.56 -3.73 3.23
C TYR A 23 8.69 -3.64 4.26
N THR A 24 8.51 -4.38 5.35
CA THR A 24 9.54 -4.51 6.40
C THR A 24 10.73 -5.34 5.95
N THR A 25 10.57 -6.23 4.98
CA THR A 25 11.63 -7.11 4.49
C THR A 25 11.27 -7.62 3.10
N THR A 26 12.24 -8.19 2.39
CA THR A 26 12.03 -8.86 1.11
C THR A 26 11.59 -10.32 1.26
N ASP A 27 11.62 -10.87 2.47
CA ASP A 27 11.13 -12.23 2.75
C ASP A 27 9.61 -12.23 2.76
N VAL A 28 9.01 -12.83 1.73
CA VAL A 28 7.55 -12.82 1.55
C VAL A 28 6.78 -13.50 2.69
N ASP A 29 7.41 -14.42 3.41
CA ASP A 29 6.75 -15.15 4.50
C ASP A 29 6.60 -14.31 5.77
N THR A 30 7.47 -13.32 5.95
CA THR A 30 7.49 -12.49 7.16
C THR A 30 7.26 -11.01 6.89
N ALA A 31 7.16 -10.61 5.63
CA ALA A 31 7.00 -9.22 5.25
C ALA A 31 5.67 -8.65 5.75
N ARG A 32 5.75 -7.44 6.31
CA ARG A 32 4.58 -6.66 6.72
C ARG A 32 4.59 -5.35 5.95
N ILE A 33 3.41 -4.85 5.62
CA ILE A 33 3.26 -3.65 4.79
C ILE A 33 3.46 -2.41 5.65
N LEU A 34 4.26 -1.47 5.14
CA LEU A 34 4.50 -0.17 5.76
C LEU A 34 3.81 0.97 5.01
N GLU A 35 3.62 0.82 3.71
CA GLU A 35 3.00 1.86 2.88
C GLU A 35 2.33 1.24 1.66
N VAL A 36 1.19 1.80 1.30
CA VAL A 36 0.50 1.53 0.03
C VAL A 36 0.34 2.83 -0.72
N ALA A 37 0.67 2.82 -2.00
CA ALA A 37 0.40 3.93 -2.91
C ALA A 37 -0.26 3.39 -4.17
N ALA A 38 -1.25 4.09 -4.68
CA ALA A 38 -1.96 3.68 -5.89
C ALA A 38 -2.42 4.87 -6.71
N ILE A 39 -2.35 4.71 -8.03
CA ILE A 39 -2.92 5.67 -8.99
C ILE A 39 -3.74 4.92 -10.02
N ILE A 40 -4.73 5.60 -10.58
CA ILE A 40 -5.53 5.08 -11.68
C ILE A 40 -5.23 5.91 -12.93
N THR A 41 -4.94 5.23 -14.03
CA THR A 41 -4.69 5.87 -15.31
C THR A 41 -5.56 5.30 -16.41
N ASN A 42 -5.68 6.03 -17.51
CA ASN A 42 -6.21 5.50 -18.76
C ASN A 42 -5.10 4.78 -19.54
N ARG A 43 -5.40 4.34 -20.76
CA ARG A 43 -4.43 3.62 -21.62
C ARG A 43 -3.27 4.50 -22.06
N GLN A 44 -3.47 5.81 -22.11
CA GLN A 44 -2.43 6.77 -22.46
C GLN A 44 -1.56 7.15 -21.27
N LEU A 45 -1.74 6.49 -20.12
CA LEU A 45 -1.02 6.74 -18.88
C LEU A 45 -1.31 8.12 -18.27
N GLU A 46 -2.47 8.68 -18.60
CA GLU A 46 -2.93 9.90 -17.97
C GLU A 46 -3.65 9.56 -16.67
N GLN A 47 -3.26 10.22 -15.59
CA GLN A 47 -3.90 10.04 -14.29
C GLN A 47 -5.31 10.62 -14.33
N ILE A 48 -6.30 9.82 -13.94
CA ILE A 48 -7.70 10.23 -14.04
C ILE A 48 -8.35 10.53 -12.70
N ASP A 49 -7.65 10.32 -11.59
CA ASP A 49 -8.19 10.58 -10.26
C ASP A 49 -7.03 10.93 -9.30
N GLU A 50 -7.38 11.41 -8.12
CA GLU A 50 -6.41 11.70 -7.08
C GLU A 50 -5.65 10.44 -6.68
N PRO A 51 -4.34 10.52 -6.45
CA PRO A 51 -3.60 9.37 -5.95
C PRO A 51 -4.05 8.99 -4.55
N PHE A 52 -4.01 7.69 -4.27
CA PHE A 52 -4.21 7.18 -2.91
C PHE A 52 -2.85 6.85 -2.31
N SER A 53 -2.64 7.20 -1.05
CA SER A 53 -1.43 6.85 -0.33
C SER A 53 -1.73 6.74 1.15
N SER A 54 -1.17 5.73 1.80
CA SER A 54 -1.31 5.56 3.24
C SER A 54 -0.13 4.79 3.80
N THR A 55 0.39 5.27 4.92
CA THR A 55 1.32 4.51 5.74
C THR A 55 0.58 3.58 6.68
N CYS A 56 1.30 2.61 7.22
CA CYS A 56 0.81 1.65 8.19
C CYS A 56 1.89 1.41 9.24
N LYS A 57 1.49 1.42 10.50
CA LYS A 57 2.34 0.98 11.60
C LYS A 57 1.82 -0.36 12.08
N PRO A 58 2.47 -1.47 11.70
CA PRO A 58 2.03 -2.78 12.17
C PRO A 58 2.02 -2.86 13.69
N ASP A 59 1.10 -3.66 14.24
CA ASP A 59 1.09 -3.92 15.67
C ASP A 59 2.45 -4.54 16.06
N ASP A 60 2.97 -4.15 17.22
CA ASP A 60 4.28 -4.56 17.73
C ASP A 60 5.46 -4.16 16.85
N PHE A 61 5.28 -3.19 15.96
CA PHE A 61 6.35 -2.70 15.11
C PHE A 61 7.44 -2.02 15.93
N SER A 62 8.68 -2.49 15.80
CA SER A 62 9.82 -1.92 16.51
C SER A 62 10.99 -1.57 15.59
N GLY A 63 10.98 -2.04 14.36
CA GLY A 63 12.10 -1.91 13.44
C GLY A 63 13.25 -2.87 13.69
N HIS A 64 13.29 -3.56 14.85
CA HIS A 64 14.38 -4.47 15.17
C HIS A 64 14.39 -5.74 14.33
N SER A 65 13.23 -6.13 13.79
CA SER A 65 13.10 -7.30 12.94
C SER A 65 13.43 -7.02 11.48
N MET A 66 13.73 -5.77 11.14
CA MET A 66 14.01 -5.38 9.76
C MET A 66 15.49 -5.53 9.44
N PRO A 67 15.85 -6.04 8.24
CA PRO A 67 17.24 -6.02 7.79
C PRO A 67 17.78 -4.59 7.77
N LYS A 68 19.09 -4.46 8.10
CA LYS A 68 19.73 -3.14 8.15
C LYS A 68 19.61 -2.38 6.82
N SER A 69 19.75 -3.08 5.69
CA SER A 69 19.63 -2.45 4.37
C SER A 69 18.25 -1.85 4.14
N VAL A 70 17.21 -2.51 4.62
CA VAL A 70 15.82 -2.01 4.51
C VAL A 70 15.62 -0.83 5.46
N VAL A 71 16.12 -0.92 6.69
CA VAL A 71 16.07 0.21 7.64
C VAL A 71 16.75 1.44 7.05
N ASP A 72 17.95 1.27 6.50
CA ASP A 72 18.72 2.37 5.92
C ASP A 72 17.96 3.02 4.74
N MET A 73 17.38 2.21 3.88
CA MET A 73 16.61 2.69 2.74
C MET A 73 15.38 3.50 3.18
N HIS A 74 14.57 2.95 4.09
CA HIS A 74 13.36 3.61 4.56
C HIS A 74 13.67 4.82 5.44
N THR A 75 14.81 4.84 6.10
CA THR A 75 15.26 6.02 6.86
C THR A 75 15.63 7.16 5.92
N ARG A 76 16.37 6.86 4.85
CA ARG A 76 16.83 7.88 3.90
C ARG A 76 15.68 8.58 3.17
N ASN A 77 14.60 7.87 2.86
CA ASN A 77 13.47 8.47 2.16
C ASN A 77 12.37 8.99 3.09
N GLY A 78 12.60 8.95 4.41
CA GLY A 78 11.66 9.48 5.40
C GLY A 78 10.50 8.54 5.74
N LEU A 79 10.44 7.36 5.15
CA LEU A 79 9.30 6.46 5.36
C LEU A 79 9.20 5.97 6.81
N LEU A 80 10.32 5.64 7.46
CA LEU A 80 10.26 5.16 8.84
C LEU A 80 9.67 6.19 9.79
N ASP A 81 10.03 7.46 9.63
CA ASP A 81 9.45 8.51 10.46
C ASP A 81 7.94 8.59 10.26
N ASP A 82 7.48 8.50 9.01
CA ASP A 82 6.06 8.53 8.69
C ASP A 82 5.33 7.31 9.26
N VAL A 83 5.96 6.14 9.23
CA VAL A 83 5.39 4.92 9.80
C VAL A 83 5.23 5.05 11.32
N PHE A 84 6.25 5.53 12.02
CA PHE A 84 6.19 5.66 13.47
C PHE A 84 5.08 6.58 13.96
N VAL A 85 4.70 7.59 13.18
CA VAL A 85 3.61 8.50 13.52
C VAL A 85 2.28 8.11 12.88
N SER A 86 2.24 7.02 12.14
CA SER A 86 1.02 6.58 11.48
C SER A 86 -0.06 6.21 12.50
N LYS A 87 -1.28 6.61 12.20
CA LYS A 87 -2.48 6.30 13.00
C LYS A 87 -3.10 4.95 12.63
N TYR A 88 -2.59 4.30 11.59
CA TYR A 88 -3.22 3.12 11.00
C TYR A 88 -2.35 1.90 11.26
N ASN A 89 -2.97 0.84 11.83
CA ASN A 89 -2.37 -0.48 11.83
C ASN A 89 -2.77 -1.23 10.55
N GLU A 90 -2.38 -2.49 10.43
CA GLU A 90 -2.66 -3.28 9.23
C GLU A 90 -4.15 -3.41 8.94
N ALA A 91 -4.98 -3.65 9.98
CA ALA A 91 -6.42 -3.76 9.81
C ALA A 91 -7.05 -2.45 9.35
N ALA A 92 -6.61 -1.33 9.91
CA ALA A 92 -7.10 -0.01 9.52
C ALA A 92 -6.66 0.35 8.10
N LEU A 93 -5.43 0.01 7.71
CA LEU A 93 -4.97 0.22 6.35
C LEU A 93 -5.80 -0.58 5.35
N GLU A 94 -6.06 -1.84 5.64
CA GLU A 94 -6.88 -2.69 4.78
C GLU A 94 -8.27 -2.09 4.58
N LEU A 95 -8.88 -1.60 5.66
CA LEU A 95 -10.19 -0.95 5.58
C LEU A 95 -10.13 0.31 4.72
N ARG A 96 -9.09 1.13 4.87
CA ARG A 96 -8.92 2.34 4.05
C ARG A 96 -8.81 2.01 2.57
N VAL A 97 -8.05 0.97 2.22
CA VAL A 97 -7.93 0.51 0.83
C VAL A 97 -9.29 0.06 0.29
N LYS A 98 -10.00 -0.75 1.05
CA LYS A 98 -11.30 -1.29 0.65
C LYS A 98 -12.39 -0.21 0.49
N THR A 99 -12.31 0.85 1.28
CA THR A 99 -13.31 1.94 1.24
C THR A 99 -12.91 3.08 0.34
N CYS A 100 -11.70 3.11 -0.19
CA CYS A 100 -11.28 4.11 -1.14
C CYS A 100 -12.08 3.95 -2.43
N ARG A 101 -12.75 5.03 -2.87
CA ARG A 101 -13.61 4.98 -4.07
C ARG A 101 -12.87 4.50 -5.31
N ARG A 102 -11.58 4.86 -5.42
CA ARG A 102 -10.73 4.50 -6.56
C ARG A 102 -10.44 3.01 -6.62
N MET A 103 -10.51 2.33 -5.46
CA MET A 103 -10.12 0.94 -5.32
C MET A 103 -11.32 0.00 -5.22
N ILE A 104 -12.53 0.53 -5.13
CA ILE A 104 -13.73 -0.28 -4.88
C ILE A 104 -14.00 -1.32 -5.96
N PHE A 105 -13.50 -1.08 -7.17
CA PHE A 105 -13.68 -2.00 -8.29
C PHE A 105 -12.79 -3.24 -8.21
N PHE A 106 -11.84 -3.26 -7.27
CA PHE A 106 -10.85 -4.32 -7.16
C PHE A 106 -11.08 -5.23 -5.97
N TYR A 107 -11.88 -4.77 -4.97
CA TYR A 107 -12.02 -5.49 -3.70
C TYR A 107 -13.47 -5.65 -3.32
N LEU A 108 -13.76 -6.81 -2.78
CA LEU A 108 -15.05 -7.11 -2.16
C LEU A 108 -14.86 -7.26 -0.67
#